data_280316b1f74c12dad65c50be8127e780
#
_entry.id   280316b1f74c12dad65c50be8127e780
#
_cell.length_a   1.000
_cell.length_b   1.000
_cell.length_c   1.000
_cell.angle_alpha   90.00
_cell.angle_beta   90.00
_cell.angle_gamma   90.00
#
_symmetry.space_group_name_H-M   'P 1'
#
loop_
_entity.id
_entity.type
_entity.pdbx_description
1 polymer ?
#
loop_
_entity_poly.entity_id
_entity_poly.type
_entity_poly.pdbx_seq_one_letter_code
_entity_poly.pdbx_strand_id
1 'polypeptide(L)'
;MDSEATRGLLAEAARRAADYLEGLDARRVSALPGAAERLAAAIEEPFPEGPSQAAQVLATLDDYGSPATVASAGGRYFGFVTGGALPATLAAQTLATAWDQNAASFVSSPAAAIFEETALRWVKEVLGLPPGAAGCIATGATMANFACLAAARNRVLAEAGWDVDAKGLFGAPAPSVVVGEEVHASLLKVLSMLGFGRERVIRLPVDSQGRIRAEGLPELSGPAILCIQAGNVNSGAFDPAPELIGWARRHDAWVHVDGAFGLWAAASPELAPLAEGYGEADSWATDAHKWLNVPYDSGIALVRDPEALAGALSISGAYLLPSGRRDALQITPESSRRARG
;
A
#
# COMPACT_ATOMS: atom_id res chain seq x y z
N MET A 1 -10.91 19.37 -27.93
CA MET A 1 -11.58 18.10 -27.60
C MET A 1 -13.06 18.30 -27.96
N ASP A 2 -13.64 17.45 -28.80
CA ASP A 2 -15.07 17.50 -29.09
C ASP A 2 -15.84 17.11 -27.82
N SER A 3 -16.59 18.06 -27.26
CA SER A 3 -17.27 17.91 -25.98
C SER A 3 -18.41 16.89 -26.05
N GLU A 4 -19.10 16.78 -27.18
CA GLU A 4 -20.21 15.84 -27.35
C GLU A 4 -19.70 14.41 -27.54
N ALA A 5 -18.67 14.21 -28.34
CA ALA A 5 -18.01 12.92 -28.53
C ALA A 5 -17.40 12.40 -27.24
N THR A 6 -16.74 13.28 -26.45
CA THR A 6 -16.16 12.92 -25.15
C THR A 6 -17.25 12.49 -24.17
N ARG A 7 -18.35 13.24 -24.09
CA ARG A 7 -19.50 12.90 -23.22
C ARG A 7 -20.11 11.55 -23.61
N GLY A 8 -20.32 11.30 -24.90
CA GLY A 8 -20.85 10.03 -25.41
C GLY A 8 -19.94 8.83 -25.04
N LEU A 9 -18.63 8.98 -25.21
CA LEU A 9 -17.67 7.93 -24.89
C LEU A 9 -17.63 7.61 -23.38
N LEU A 10 -17.65 8.65 -22.51
CA LEU A 10 -17.71 8.47 -21.07
C LEU A 10 -19.01 7.82 -20.61
N ALA A 11 -20.15 8.20 -21.20
CA ALA A 11 -21.43 7.58 -20.88
C ALA A 11 -21.46 6.09 -21.27
N GLU A 12 -20.91 5.74 -22.44
CA GLU A 12 -20.82 4.34 -22.88
C GLU A 12 -19.87 3.52 -21.97
N ALA A 13 -18.73 4.07 -21.58
CA ALA A 13 -17.82 3.42 -20.64
C ALA A 13 -18.49 3.16 -19.28
N ALA A 14 -19.24 4.15 -18.76
CA ALA A 14 -19.98 4.00 -17.51
C ALA A 14 -21.08 2.93 -17.62
N ARG A 15 -21.82 2.89 -18.73
CA ARG A 15 -22.83 1.86 -18.98
C ARG A 15 -22.21 0.45 -18.99
N ARG A 16 -21.13 0.24 -19.76
CA ARG A 16 -20.41 -1.04 -19.83
C ARG A 16 -19.89 -1.47 -18.46
N ALA A 17 -19.35 -0.54 -17.68
CA ALA A 17 -18.89 -0.82 -16.32
C ALA A 17 -20.06 -1.23 -15.40
N ALA A 18 -21.22 -0.58 -15.50
CA ALA A 18 -22.41 -0.95 -14.75
C ALA A 18 -22.90 -2.36 -15.13
N ASP A 19 -23.00 -2.67 -16.43
CA ASP A 19 -23.41 -3.99 -16.93
C ASP A 19 -22.45 -5.09 -16.40
N TYR A 20 -21.13 -4.82 -16.38
CA TYR A 20 -20.14 -5.74 -15.81
C TYR A 20 -20.40 -6.00 -14.32
N LEU A 21 -20.65 -4.96 -13.53
CA LEU A 21 -20.90 -5.06 -12.09
C LEU A 21 -22.22 -5.79 -11.78
N GLU A 22 -23.29 -5.48 -12.50
CA GLU A 22 -24.57 -6.16 -12.37
C GLU A 22 -24.48 -7.65 -12.70
N GLY A 23 -23.61 -8.02 -13.63
CA GLY A 23 -23.35 -9.39 -14.01
C GLY A 23 -22.52 -10.22 -13.04
N LEU A 24 -21.87 -9.62 -12.01
CA LEU A 24 -20.91 -10.30 -11.15
C LEU A 24 -21.45 -11.52 -10.41
N ASP A 25 -22.69 -11.47 -9.93
CA ASP A 25 -23.30 -12.57 -9.16
C ASP A 25 -23.64 -13.77 -10.04
N ALA A 26 -23.92 -13.54 -11.32
CA ALA A 26 -24.27 -14.60 -12.27
C ALA A 26 -23.04 -15.21 -12.98
N ARG A 27 -21.96 -14.43 -13.16
CA ARG A 27 -20.80 -14.92 -13.91
C ARG A 27 -19.93 -15.84 -13.04
N ARG A 28 -19.20 -16.75 -13.69
CA ARG A 28 -18.20 -17.58 -13.01
C ARG A 28 -17.07 -16.71 -12.43
N VAL A 29 -16.46 -17.15 -11.33
CA VAL A 29 -15.37 -16.43 -10.65
C VAL A 29 -14.10 -16.36 -11.50
N SER A 30 -13.70 -17.49 -12.12
CA SER A 30 -12.55 -17.51 -13.04
C SER A 30 -12.91 -16.90 -14.39
N ALA A 31 -11.95 -16.39 -15.11
CA ALA A 31 -12.08 -15.97 -16.52
C ALA A 31 -12.79 -17.06 -17.35
N LEU A 32 -13.47 -16.66 -18.41
CA LEU A 32 -14.13 -17.62 -19.32
C LEU A 32 -13.09 -18.47 -20.04
N PRO A 33 -13.36 -19.76 -20.29
CA PRO A 33 -12.44 -20.63 -21.02
C PRO A 33 -12.07 -20.03 -22.38
N GLY A 34 -10.78 -20.01 -22.71
CA GLY A 34 -10.26 -19.47 -23.95
C GLY A 34 -10.41 -17.95 -24.11
N ALA A 35 -10.82 -17.20 -23.05
CA ALA A 35 -11.01 -15.75 -23.16
C ALA A 35 -9.65 -15.02 -23.26
N ALA A 36 -8.64 -15.47 -22.54
CA ALA A 36 -7.31 -14.86 -22.59
C ALA A 36 -6.68 -15.04 -23.99
N GLU A 37 -6.84 -16.21 -24.61
CA GLU A 37 -6.37 -16.48 -25.96
C GLU A 37 -7.11 -15.65 -27.01
N ARG A 38 -8.43 -15.49 -26.85
CA ARG A 38 -9.23 -14.61 -27.75
C ARG A 38 -8.84 -13.14 -27.59
N LEU A 39 -8.60 -12.68 -26.38
CA LEU A 39 -8.10 -11.32 -26.14
C LEU A 39 -6.72 -11.13 -26.79
N ALA A 40 -5.80 -12.06 -26.57
CA ALA A 40 -4.47 -11.99 -27.17
C ALA A 40 -4.57 -11.91 -28.71
N ALA A 41 -5.36 -12.78 -29.33
CA ALA A 41 -5.56 -12.77 -30.78
C ALA A 41 -6.22 -11.47 -31.30
N ALA A 42 -7.12 -10.86 -30.51
CA ALA A 42 -7.82 -9.63 -30.91
C ALA A 42 -6.92 -8.38 -30.87
N ILE A 43 -5.81 -8.43 -30.11
CA ILE A 43 -4.87 -7.31 -29.98
C ILE A 43 -3.49 -7.62 -30.58
N GLU A 44 -3.29 -8.80 -31.19
CA GLU A 44 -2.05 -9.23 -31.84
C GLU A 44 -1.93 -8.58 -33.24
N GLU A 45 -2.02 -7.26 -33.29
CA GLU A 45 -1.84 -6.50 -34.52
C GLU A 45 -0.54 -5.68 -34.45
N PRO A 46 0.08 -5.39 -35.60
CA PRO A 46 1.19 -4.43 -35.65
C PRO A 46 0.76 -3.07 -35.11
N PHE A 47 1.72 -2.27 -34.65
CA PHE A 47 1.43 -0.90 -34.23
C PHE A 47 0.69 -0.16 -35.36
N PRO A 48 -0.51 0.40 -35.10
CA PRO A 48 -1.33 0.99 -36.16
C PRO A 48 -0.64 2.21 -36.78
N GLU A 49 -0.68 2.29 -38.13
CA GLU A 49 -0.10 3.41 -38.87
C GLU A 49 -0.89 4.73 -38.72
N GLY A 50 -2.10 4.68 -38.20
CA GLY A 50 -2.97 5.84 -38.01
C GLY A 50 -3.82 5.76 -36.74
N PRO A 51 -4.59 6.82 -36.43
CA PRO A 51 -5.41 6.86 -35.23
C PRO A 51 -6.58 5.87 -35.29
N SER A 52 -6.81 5.16 -34.18
CA SER A 52 -7.98 4.31 -34.01
C SER A 52 -9.18 5.10 -33.52
N GLN A 53 -10.39 4.62 -33.86
CA GLN A 53 -11.63 5.20 -33.34
C GLN A 53 -11.78 4.89 -31.85
N ALA A 54 -11.98 5.89 -30.99
CA ALA A 54 -12.05 5.72 -29.55
C ALA A 54 -13.16 4.74 -29.12
N ALA A 55 -14.32 4.78 -29.79
CA ALA A 55 -15.41 3.83 -29.51
C ALA A 55 -15.03 2.36 -29.83
N GLN A 56 -14.24 2.15 -30.88
CA GLN A 56 -13.74 0.82 -31.23
C GLN A 56 -12.73 0.31 -30.20
N VAL A 57 -11.83 1.18 -29.72
CA VAL A 57 -10.90 0.83 -28.65
C VAL A 57 -11.63 0.44 -27.37
N LEU A 58 -12.65 1.21 -26.98
CA LEU A 58 -13.50 0.90 -25.82
C LEU A 58 -14.23 -0.43 -25.98
N ALA A 59 -14.78 -0.68 -27.18
CA ALA A 59 -15.46 -1.95 -27.47
C ALA A 59 -14.47 -3.13 -27.37
N THR A 60 -13.29 -3.02 -27.95
CA THR A 60 -12.24 -4.08 -27.85
C THR A 60 -11.86 -4.36 -26.40
N LEU A 61 -11.67 -3.31 -25.60
CA LEU A 61 -11.35 -3.46 -24.18
C LEU A 61 -12.43 -4.25 -23.41
N ASP A 62 -13.70 -3.96 -23.68
CA ASP A 62 -14.79 -4.62 -22.96
C ASP A 62 -15.13 -5.99 -23.56
N ASP A 63 -15.36 -6.08 -24.88
CA ASP A 63 -15.85 -7.30 -25.53
C ASP A 63 -14.86 -8.47 -25.40
N TYR A 64 -13.55 -8.19 -25.36
CA TYR A 64 -12.50 -9.20 -25.19
C TYR A 64 -11.89 -9.18 -23.78
N GLY A 65 -11.76 -8.01 -23.15
CA GLY A 65 -11.16 -7.87 -21.83
C GLY A 65 -12.06 -8.36 -20.71
N SER A 66 -13.33 -7.91 -20.64
CA SER A 66 -14.25 -8.30 -19.58
C SER A 66 -14.43 -9.82 -19.44
N PRO A 67 -14.54 -10.62 -20.51
CA PRO A 67 -14.57 -12.09 -20.40
C PRO A 67 -13.28 -12.71 -19.86
N ALA A 68 -12.13 -12.04 -20.03
CA ALA A 68 -10.82 -12.50 -19.57
C ALA A 68 -10.50 -12.06 -18.11
N THR A 69 -11.38 -11.28 -17.48
CA THR A 69 -11.20 -10.89 -16.07
C THR A 69 -11.64 -11.99 -15.11
N VAL A 70 -11.00 -12.02 -13.95
CA VAL A 70 -11.47 -12.75 -12.75
C VAL A 70 -12.50 -11.87 -12.04
N ALA A 71 -13.63 -12.43 -11.61
CA ALA A 71 -14.68 -11.69 -10.91
C ALA A 71 -14.29 -11.39 -9.45
N SER A 72 -13.13 -10.74 -9.26
CA SER A 72 -12.56 -10.49 -7.94
C SER A 72 -13.33 -9.46 -7.10
N ALA A 73 -14.14 -8.61 -7.73
CA ALA A 73 -15.03 -7.69 -7.02
C ALA A 73 -16.32 -8.34 -6.54
N GLY A 74 -16.63 -9.58 -6.97
CA GLY A 74 -17.84 -10.31 -6.58
C GLY A 74 -17.71 -11.00 -5.23
N GLY A 75 -18.83 -11.15 -4.51
CA GLY A 75 -18.88 -11.77 -3.18
C GLY A 75 -18.53 -13.26 -3.11
N ARG A 76 -18.25 -13.91 -4.24
CA ARG A 76 -17.83 -15.32 -4.33
C ARG A 76 -16.33 -15.51 -4.57
N TYR A 77 -15.55 -14.42 -4.58
CA TYR A 77 -14.12 -14.48 -4.73
C TYR A 77 -13.42 -14.44 -3.36
N PHE A 78 -12.57 -15.42 -3.09
CA PHE A 78 -11.84 -15.58 -1.82
C PHE A 78 -10.33 -15.72 -2.03
N GLY A 79 -9.82 -15.38 -3.21
CA GLY A 79 -8.41 -15.54 -3.55
C GLY A 79 -7.55 -14.35 -3.14
N PHE A 80 -6.28 -14.61 -2.80
CA PHE A 80 -5.19 -13.64 -2.67
C PHE A 80 -5.40 -12.47 -1.68
N VAL A 81 -6.33 -12.60 -0.75
CA VAL A 81 -6.66 -11.54 0.22
C VAL A 81 -6.89 -10.19 -0.49
N THR A 82 -7.76 -10.20 -1.49
CA THR A 82 -8.18 -8.99 -2.21
C THR A 82 -9.51 -8.51 -1.69
N GLY A 83 -9.73 -7.19 -1.71
CA GLY A 83 -11.03 -6.59 -1.47
C GLY A 83 -11.89 -6.54 -2.73
N GLY A 84 -13.10 -6.03 -2.59
CA GLY A 84 -13.95 -5.61 -3.69
C GLY A 84 -13.78 -4.10 -3.95
N ALA A 85 -14.82 -3.50 -4.52
CA ALA A 85 -14.91 -2.05 -4.68
C ALA A 85 -16.32 -1.57 -4.32
N LEU A 86 -16.44 -0.59 -3.43
CA LEU A 86 -17.72 0.02 -3.10
C LEU A 86 -18.18 0.94 -4.25
N PRO A 87 -19.49 1.06 -4.51
CA PRO A 87 -20.02 1.98 -5.53
C PRO A 87 -19.50 3.42 -5.37
N ALA A 88 -19.43 3.92 -4.14
CA ALA A 88 -18.92 5.27 -3.85
C ALA A 88 -17.43 5.42 -4.24
N THR A 89 -16.60 4.39 -4.00
CA THR A 89 -15.18 4.43 -4.33
C THR A 89 -14.91 4.33 -5.84
N LEU A 90 -15.74 3.58 -6.58
CA LEU A 90 -15.71 3.55 -8.05
C LEU A 90 -16.08 4.92 -8.64
N ALA A 91 -17.13 5.55 -8.12
CA ALA A 91 -17.55 6.88 -8.55
C ALA A 91 -16.47 7.94 -8.26
N ALA A 92 -15.87 7.90 -7.06
CA ALA A 92 -14.75 8.77 -6.68
C ALA A 92 -13.54 8.58 -7.60
N GLN A 93 -13.19 7.33 -7.94
CA GLN A 93 -12.10 7.03 -8.86
C GLN A 93 -12.35 7.58 -10.28
N THR A 94 -13.62 7.55 -10.74
CA THR A 94 -14.01 8.14 -12.03
C THR A 94 -13.78 9.65 -12.04
N LEU A 95 -14.16 10.36 -10.97
CA LEU A 95 -13.91 11.80 -10.84
C LEU A 95 -12.40 12.09 -10.74
N ALA A 96 -11.65 11.34 -9.93
CA ALA A 96 -10.21 11.50 -9.78
C ALA A 96 -9.47 11.32 -11.13
N THR A 97 -9.93 10.37 -11.96
CA THR A 97 -9.39 10.16 -13.30
C THR A 97 -9.71 11.34 -14.24
N ALA A 98 -10.93 11.86 -14.17
CA ALA A 98 -11.34 13.02 -14.99
C ALA A 98 -10.62 14.31 -14.59
N TRP A 99 -10.28 14.49 -13.32
CA TRP A 99 -9.50 15.63 -12.83
C TRP A 99 -8.03 15.57 -13.26
N ASP A 100 -7.49 14.37 -13.50
CA ASP A 100 -6.12 14.12 -13.96
C ASP A 100 -5.05 14.90 -13.18
N GLN A 101 -5.15 14.85 -11.85
CA GLN A 101 -4.28 15.65 -10.98
C GLN A 101 -3.02 14.87 -10.60
N ASN A 102 -1.86 15.52 -10.67
CA ASN A 102 -0.67 15.06 -9.97
C ASN A 102 -0.78 15.42 -8.49
N ALA A 103 -1.04 14.41 -7.66
CA ALA A 103 -1.25 14.56 -6.21
C ALA A 103 0.07 14.66 -5.42
N ALA A 104 1.13 15.21 -6.01
CA ALA A 104 2.47 15.29 -5.38
C ALA A 104 2.59 16.46 -4.41
N SER A 105 1.94 17.59 -4.69
CA SER A 105 2.03 18.79 -3.86
C SER A 105 0.68 19.50 -3.73
N PHE A 106 0.56 20.37 -2.73
CA PHE A 106 -0.61 21.23 -2.56
C PHE A 106 -0.81 22.15 -3.77
N VAL A 107 0.27 22.68 -4.33
CA VAL A 107 0.19 23.59 -5.49
C VAL A 107 -0.32 22.88 -6.75
N SER A 108 0.10 21.63 -6.99
CA SER A 108 -0.34 20.86 -8.15
C SER A 108 -1.75 20.29 -8.00
N SER A 109 -2.19 19.99 -6.79
CA SER A 109 -3.54 19.49 -6.52
C SER A 109 -3.99 19.79 -5.09
N PRO A 110 -4.57 20.99 -4.82
CA PRO A 110 -5.09 21.32 -3.50
C PRO A 110 -6.16 20.31 -3.02
N ALA A 111 -7.04 19.89 -3.92
CA ALA A 111 -8.10 18.93 -3.61
C ALA A 111 -7.53 17.59 -3.12
N ALA A 112 -6.59 16.99 -3.87
CA ALA A 112 -5.98 15.73 -3.49
C ALA A 112 -5.22 15.82 -2.16
N ALA A 113 -4.49 16.92 -1.93
CA ALA A 113 -3.77 17.14 -0.67
C ALA A 113 -4.73 17.19 0.54
N ILE A 114 -5.85 17.93 0.42
CA ILE A 114 -6.84 18.06 1.49
C ILE A 114 -7.56 16.72 1.74
N PHE A 115 -7.97 16.02 0.69
CA PHE A 115 -8.62 14.72 0.82
C PHE A 115 -7.70 13.68 1.45
N GLU A 116 -6.45 13.60 1.02
CA GLU A 116 -5.48 12.66 1.58
C GLU A 116 -5.19 12.96 3.05
N GLU A 117 -4.99 14.23 3.43
CA GLU A 117 -4.78 14.62 4.81
C GLU A 117 -5.98 14.24 5.69
N THR A 118 -7.19 14.48 5.19
CA THR A 118 -8.43 14.14 5.90
C THR A 118 -8.59 12.63 6.05
N ALA A 119 -8.38 11.87 4.99
CA ALA A 119 -8.47 10.41 5.01
C ALA A 119 -7.45 9.80 5.99
N LEU A 120 -6.20 10.26 5.95
CA LEU A 120 -5.16 9.78 6.86
C LEU A 120 -5.45 10.14 8.33
N ARG A 121 -6.07 11.29 8.60
CA ARG A 121 -6.52 11.63 9.94
C ARG A 121 -7.59 10.67 10.44
N TRP A 122 -8.60 10.39 9.63
CA TRP A 122 -9.66 9.44 9.98
C TRP A 122 -9.14 8.01 10.13
N VAL A 123 -8.23 7.57 9.26
CA VAL A 123 -7.58 6.25 9.37
C VAL A 123 -6.86 6.12 10.71
N LYS A 124 -6.07 7.12 11.10
CA LYS A 124 -5.37 7.10 12.40
C LYS A 124 -6.36 7.02 13.57
N GLU A 125 -7.43 7.80 13.52
CA GLU A 125 -8.46 7.80 14.56
C GLU A 125 -9.15 6.43 14.68
N VAL A 126 -9.58 5.86 13.55
CA VAL A 126 -10.27 4.55 13.52
C VAL A 126 -9.36 3.41 13.96
N LEU A 127 -8.08 3.46 13.64
CA LEU A 127 -7.10 2.44 14.02
C LEU A 127 -6.46 2.67 15.40
N GLY A 128 -6.84 3.72 16.12
CA GLY A 128 -6.27 4.05 17.43
C GLY A 128 -4.78 4.39 17.37
N LEU A 129 -4.30 4.93 16.26
CA LEU A 129 -2.89 5.27 16.07
C LEU A 129 -2.60 6.71 16.52
N PRO A 130 -1.33 7.04 16.83
CA PRO A 130 -0.98 8.38 17.30
C PRO A 130 -1.42 9.47 16.33
N PRO A 131 -2.16 10.49 16.79
CA PRO A 131 -2.66 11.56 15.92
C PRO A 131 -1.56 12.36 15.23
N GLY A 132 -0.38 12.45 15.87
CA GLY A 132 0.81 13.12 15.34
C GLY A 132 1.57 12.34 14.28
N ALA A 133 1.26 11.06 14.05
CA ALA A 133 1.93 10.26 13.03
C ALA A 133 1.73 10.86 11.63
N ALA A 134 2.81 10.91 10.85
CA ALA A 134 2.75 11.26 9.43
C ALA A 134 2.38 10.05 8.59
N GLY A 135 1.90 10.28 7.37
CA GLY A 135 1.61 9.18 6.47
C GLY A 135 1.37 9.62 5.04
N CYS A 136 1.33 8.66 4.14
CA CYS A 136 1.00 8.87 2.73
C CYS A 136 0.19 7.70 2.17
N ILE A 137 -0.58 7.97 1.12
CA ILE A 137 -1.21 6.93 0.31
C ILE A 137 -0.21 6.50 -0.77
N ALA A 138 0.02 5.20 -0.89
CA ALA A 138 0.92 4.54 -1.83
C ALA A 138 0.15 3.55 -2.73
N THR A 139 0.85 2.86 -3.65
CA THR A 139 0.23 1.87 -4.55
C THR A 139 -0.23 0.59 -3.85
N GLY A 140 0.20 0.35 -2.63
CA GLY A 140 -0.18 -0.83 -1.84
C GLY A 140 0.80 -1.08 -0.71
N ALA A 141 0.53 -2.10 0.12
CA ALA A 141 1.34 -2.43 1.29
C ALA A 141 2.83 -2.62 0.95
N THR A 142 3.18 -3.10 -0.24
CA THR A 142 4.59 -3.20 -0.64
C THR A 142 5.28 -1.83 -0.62
N MET A 143 4.67 -0.80 -1.23
CA MET A 143 5.25 0.56 -1.21
C MET A 143 5.05 1.28 0.12
N ALA A 144 3.98 0.95 0.84
CA ALA A 144 3.79 1.43 2.21
C ALA A 144 4.87 0.88 3.15
N ASN A 145 5.16 -0.43 3.09
CA ASN A 145 6.29 -1.06 3.80
C ASN A 145 7.63 -0.42 3.39
N PHE A 146 7.81 -0.13 2.08
CA PHE A 146 9.03 0.53 1.61
C PHE A 146 9.21 1.91 2.25
N ALA A 147 8.18 2.75 2.26
CA ALA A 147 8.23 4.08 2.89
C ALA A 147 8.53 3.99 4.40
N CYS A 148 7.82 3.11 5.11
CA CYS A 148 8.00 2.90 6.54
C CYS A 148 9.39 2.37 6.88
N LEU A 149 9.89 1.38 6.12
CA LEU A 149 11.18 0.77 6.37
C LEU A 149 12.36 1.62 5.88
N ALA A 150 12.15 2.52 4.91
CA ALA A 150 13.12 3.56 4.57
C ALA A 150 13.29 4.55 5.74
N ALA A 151 12.18 4.98 6.35
CA ALA A 151 12.20 5.81 7.55
C ALA A 151 12.90 5.10 8.70
N ALA A 152 12.56 3.83 8.96
CA ALA A 152 13.20 2.99 9.98
C ALA A 152 14.72 2.90 9.77
N ARG A 153 15.15 2.55 8.53
CA ARG A 153 16.55 2.43 8.16
C ARG A 153 17.32 3.72 8.43
N ASN A 154 16.80 4.83 7.92
CA ASN A 154 17.49 6.11 8.06
C ASN A 154 17.56 6.53 9.54
N ARG A 155 16.50 6.30 10.31
CA ARG A 155 16.44 6.64 11.74
C ARG A 155 17.42 5.81 12.57
N VAL A 156 17.38 4.48 12.49
CA VAL A 156 18.27 3.63 13.30
C VAL A 156 19.75 3.80 12.93
N LEU A 157 20.04 4.12 11.67
CA LEU A 157 21.41 4.43 11.23
C LEU A 157 21.86 5.82 11.67
N ALA A 158 20.98 6.81 11.66
CA ALA A 158 21.27 8.16 12.17
C ALA A 158 21.60 8.13 13.67
N GLU A 159 20.85 7.36 14.46
CA GLU A 159 21.12 7.13 15.88
C GLU A 159 22.47 6.43 16.13
N ALA A 160 22.94 5.63 15.17
CA ALA A 160 24.28 5.05 15.16
C ALA A 160 25.35 5.98 14.56
N GLY A 161 25.03 7.26 14.31
CA GLY A 161 25.96 8.27 13.78
C GLY A 161 26.20 8.19 12.26
N TRP A 162 25.32 7.52 11.50
CA TRP A 162 25.47 7.35 10.05
C TRP A 162 24.33 8.01 9.26
N ASP A 163 24.70 8.98 8.43
CA ASP A 163 23.78 9.64 7.51
C ASP A 163 23.67 8.84 6.20
N VAL A 164 22.52 8.19 6.00
CA VAL A 164 22.26 7.34 4.82
C VAL A 164 22.08 8.18 3.56
N ASP A 165 21.45 9.34 3.67
CA ASP A 165 21.19 10.19 2.51
C ASP A 165 22.50 10.72 1.90
N ALA A 166 23.42 11.16 2.74
CA ALA A 166 24.70 11.68 2.31
C ALA A 166 25.73 10.59 1.92
N LYS A 167 25.72 9.43 2.61
CA LYS A 167 26.81 8.43 2.51
C LYS A 167 26.37 7.11 1.87
N GLY A 168 25.07 6.88 1.68
CA GLY A 168 24.54 5.59 1.24
C GLY A 168 24.76 4.49 2.30
N LEU A 169 24.75 3.22 1.88
CA LEU A 169 24.87 2.08 2.78
C LEU A 169 26.26 1.43 2.81
N PHE A 170 27.18 1.81 1.91
CA PHE A 170 28.52 1.23 1.88
C PHE A 170 29.35 1.73 3.06
N GLY A 171 29.71 0.81 3.96
CA GLY A 171 30.44 1.14 5.21
C GLY A 171 29.52 1.54 6.37
N ALA A 172 28.22 1.54 6.21
CA ALA A 172 27.27 1.77 7.29
C ALA A 172 27.34 0.66 8.34
N PRO A 173 27.09 0.96 9.64
CA PRO A 173 26.80 -0.07 10.62
C PRO A 173 25.67 -0.97 10.11
N ALA A 174 25.86 -2.30 10.18
CA ALA A 174 24.86 -3.22 9.65
C ALA A 174 23.67 -3.34 10.61
N PRO A 175 22.45 -2.89 10.23
CA PRO A 175 21.29 -3.05 11.10
C PRO A 175 20.87 -4.51 11.21
N SER A 176 20.46 -4.93 12.41
CA SER A 176 19.78 -6.20 12.63
C SER A 176 18.31 -6.06 12.23
N VAL A 177 17.88 -6.79 11.21
CA VAL A 177 16.46 -6.83 10.81
C VAL A 177 15.85 -8.16 11.25
N VAL A 178 14.84 -8.10 12.10
CA VAL A 178 14.20 -9.26 12.73
C VAL A 178 12.79 -9.43 12.18
N VAL A 179 12.45 -10.65 11.74
CA VAL A 179 11.16 -10.99 11.14
C VAL A 179 10.71 -12.37 11.62
N GLY A 180 9.43 -12.70 11.56
CA GLY A 180 8.95 -14.08 11.72
C GLY A 180 9.34 -14.97 10.54
N GLU A 181 9.43 -16.29 10.74
CA GLU A 181 9.70 -17.25 9.65
C GLU A 181 8.67 -17.19 8.53
N GLU A 182 7.40 -16.92 8.87
CA GLU A 182 6.30 -16.76 7.92
C GLU A 182 6.03 -15.31 7.49
N VAL A 183 7.05 -14.46 7.52
CA VAL A 183 6.94 -13.10 7.00
C VAL A 183 6.48 -13.08 5.55
N HIS A 184 5.57 -12.18 5.21
CA HIS A 184 5.06 -12.08 3.83
C HIS A 184 6.17 -11.75 2.82
N ALA A 185 6.15 -12.40 1.66
CA ALA A 185 7.19 -12.29 0.63
C ALA A 185 7.42 -10.85 0.14
N SER A 186 6.39 -9.99 0.17
CA SER A 186 6.52 -8.57 -0.20
C SER A 186 7.41 -7.79 0.76
N LEU A 187 7.41 -8.12 2.06
CA LEU A 187 8.31 -7.47 3.02
C LEU A 187 9.77 -7.85 2.74
N LEU A 188 10.06 -9.12 2.45
CA LEU A 188 11.41 -9.56 2.06
C LEU A 188 11.88 -8.89 0.77
N LYS A 189 10.97 -8.65 -0.18
CA LYS A 189 11.25 -7.89 -1.40
C LYS A 189 11.65 -6.45 -1.05
N VAL A 190 10.89 -5.80 -0.17
CA VAL A 190 11.18 -4.42 0.29
C VAL A 190 12.52 -4.35 1.01
N LEU A 191 12.81 -5.27 1.91
CA LEU A 191 14.11 -5.34 2.60
C LEU A 191 15.27 -5.48 1.61
N SER A 192 15.09 -6.27 0.55
CA SER A 192 16.06 -6.38 -0.54
C SER A 192 16.23 -5.07 -1.30
N MET A 193 15.13 -4.38 -1.65
CA MET A 193 15.15 -3.10 -2.36
C MET A 193 15.82 -2.00 -1.53
N LEU A 194 15.68 -2.03 -0.21
CA LEU A 194 16.29 -1.08 0.72
C LEU A 194 17.77 -1.40 1.06
N GLY A 195 18.31 -2.47 0.47
CA GLY A 195 19.72 -2.84 0.63
C GLY A 195 20.04 -3.64 1.89
N PHE A 196 19.04 -4.09 2.66
CA PHE A 196 19.28 -4.93 3.85
C PHE A 196 19.72 -6.36 3.47
N GLY A 197 19.26 -6.88 2.33
CA GLY A 197 19.52 -8.25 1.88
C GLY A 197 18.64 -9.29 2.59
N ARG A 198 17.89 -10.06 1.82
CA ARG A 198 16.93 -11.02 2.35
C ARG A 198 17.53 -12.21 3.11
N GLU A 199 18.81 -12.51 2.90
CA GLU A 199 19.54 -13.59 3.60
C GLU A 199 20.14 -13.13 4.93
N ARG A 200 20.16 -11.82 5.19
CA ARG A 200 20.72 -11.25 6.40
C ARG A 200 19.70 -11.03 7.51
N VAL A 201 18.41 -11.24 7.21
CA VAL A 201 17.37 -11.09 8.20
C VAL A 201 17.44 -12.19 9.26
N ILE A 202 17.23 -11.83 10.51
CA ILE A 202 17.10 -12.76 11.64
C ILE A 202 15.65 -13.27 11.64
N ARG A 203 15.48 -14.57 11.44
CA ARG A 203 14.17 -15.20 11.43
C ARG A 203 13.85 -15.77 12.79
N LEU A 204 12.74 -15.34 13.36
CA LEU A 204 12.23 -15.85 14.63
C LEU A 204 11.29 -17.04 14.35
N PRO A 205 11.35 -18.08 15.18
CA PRO A 205 10.46 -19.23 15.08
C PRO A 205 9.01 -18.78 15.30
N VAL A 206 8.10 -19.46 14.61
CA VAL A 206 6.66 -19.20 14.69
C VAL A 206 5.91 -20.41 15.29
N ASP A 207 4.69 -20.18 15.72
CA ASP A 207 3.78 -21.26 16.15
C ASP A 207 3.05 -21.87 14.94
N SER A 208 2.13 -22.82 15.21
CA SER A 208 1.34 -23.49 14.17
C SER A 208 0.36 -22.57 13.41
N GLN A 209 0.21 -21.33 13.86
CA GLN A 209 -0.63 -20.31 13.23
C GLN A 209 0.23 -19.23 12.52
N GLY A 210 1.56 -19.40 12.51
CA GLY A 210 2.48 -18.44 11.90
C GLY A 210 2.76 -17.19 12.74
N ARG A 211 2.41 -17.19 14.03
CA ARG A 211 2.71 -16.10 14.97
C ARG A 211 4.12 -16.24 15.51
N ILE A 212 4.87 -15.14 15.59
CA ILE A 212 6.18 -15.12 16.23
C ILE A 212 6.07 -15.60 17.68
N ARG A 213 6.97 -16.51 18.06
CA ARG A 213 7.09 -16.94 19.45
C ARG A 213 7.85 -15.89 20.25
N ALA A 214 7.27 -15.40 21.33
CA ALA A 214 7.90 -14.41 22.21
C ALA A 214 8.94 -14.98 23.17
N GLU A 215 9.11 -16.31 23.20
CA GLU A 215 10.09 -16.98 24.03
C GLU A 215 11.42 -17.13 23.30
N GLY A 216 12.54 -16.92 24.01
CA GLY A 216 13.89 -17.14 23.46
C GLY A 216 14.30 -16.12 22.40
N LEU A 217 13.77 -14.90 22.50
CA LEU A 217 14.15 -13.80 21.63
C LEU A 217 15.64 -13.48 21.77
N PRO A 218 16.37 -13.20 20.67
CA PRO A 218 17.80 -12.98 20.70
C PRO A 218 18.17 -11.64 21.36
N GLU A 219 19.37 -11.56 21.89
CA GLU A 219 19.96 -10.25 22.22
C GLU A 219 20.43 -9.56 20.95
N LEU A 220 20.12 -8.27 20.82
CA LEU A 220 20.55 -7.44 19.70
C LEU A 220 21.58 -6.41 20.16
N SER A 221 22.48 -6.04 19.25
CA SER A 221 23.44 -4.98 19.47
C SER A 221 23.48 -4.05 18.26
N GLY A 222 23.52 -2.73 18.51
CA GLY A 222 23.52 -1.72 17.46
C GLY A 222 22.15 -1.50 16.81
N PRO A 223 22.10 -0.85 15.63
CA PRO A 223 20.86 -0.49 14.97
C PRO A 223 19.98 -1.71 14.71
N ALA A 224 18.70 -1.65 15.06
CA ALA A 224 17.80 -2.81 14.90
C ALA A 224 16.39 -2.41 14.46
N ILE A 225 15.76 -3.28 13.68
CA ILE A 225 14.39 -3.15 13.20
C ILE A 225 13.67 -4.49 13.42
N LEU A 226 12.55 -4.46 14.11
CA LEU A 226 11.64 -5.60 14.25
C LEU A 226 10.44 -5.38 13.32
N CYS A 227 10.10 -6.36 12.48
CA CYS A 227 8.88 -6.36 11.69
C CYS A 227 7.93 -7.42 12.22
N ILE A 228 6.72 -7.01 12.60
CA ILE A 228 5.64 -7.88 13.08
C ILE A 228 4.44 -7.80 12.13
N GLN A 229 3.60 -8.84 12.14
CA GLN A 229 2.42 -8.92 11.29
C GLN A 229 1.14 -8.75 12.09
N ALA A 230 0.25 -7.87 11.61
CA ALA A 230 -1.15 -7.84 12.02
C ALA A 230 -1.97 -8.61 10.97
N GLY A 231 -2.13 -9.91 11.19
CA GLY A 231 -2.78 -10.84 10.29
C GLY A 231 -1.80 -11.60 9.36
N ASN A 232 -1.57 -12.87 9.66
CA ASN A 232 -0.84 -13.79 8.77
C ASN A 232 -1.68 -14.11 7.53
N VAL A 233 -1.09 -14.12 6.34
CA VAL A 233 -1.79 -14.31 5.06
C VAL A 233 -2.51 -15.66 4.94
N ASN A 234 -2.06 -16.69 5.65
CA ASN A 234 -2.63 -18.04 5.59
C ASN A 234 -3.65 -18.31 6.69
N SER A 235 -3.34 -17.90 7.94
CA SER A 235 -4.13 -18.23 9.13
C SER A 235 -4.99 -17.06 9.63
N GLY A 236 -4.64 -15.81 9.27
CA GLY A 236 -5.22 -14.61 9.84
C GLY A 236 -4.72 -14.28 11.25
N ALA A 237 -3.77 -15.04 11.79
CA ALA A 237 -3.27 -14.86 13.14
C ALA A 237 -2.41 -13.60 13.30
N PHE A 238 -2.40 -13.05 14.52
CA PHE A 238 -1.69 -11.82 14.85
C PHE A 238 -0.48 -12.15 15.74
N ASP A 239 0.65 -11.51 15.47
CA ASP A 239 1.83 -11.60 16.32
C ASP A 239 1.54 -11.02 17.72
N PRO A 240 2.17 -11.53 18.80
CA PRO A 240 1.98 -11.01 20.16
C PRO A 240 2.68 -9.65 20.32
N ALA A 241 2.01 -8.59 19.86
CA ALA A 241 2.59 -7.25 19.77
C ALA A 241 3.08 -6.69 21.11
N PRO A 242 2.35 -6.81 22.24
CA PRO A 242 2.83 -6.27 23.53
C PRO A 242 4.18 -6.83 23.95
N GLU A 243 4.35 -8.15 23.85
CA GLU A 243 5.60 -8.83 24.26
C GLU A 243 6.75 -8.48 23.31
N LEU A 244 6.50 -8.50 22.00
CA LEU A 244 7.50 -8.23 20.98
C LEU A 244 7.94 -6.76 20.98
N ILE A 245 7.01 -5.82 21.16
CA ILE A 245 7.33 -4.40 21.29
C ILE A 245 8.09 -4.15 22.59
N GLY A 246 7.67 -4.78 23.70
CA GLY A 246 8.39 -4.70 24.96
C GLY A 246 9.82 -5.19 24.85
N TRP A 247 10.07 -6.27 24.09
CA TRP A 247 11.42 -6.74 23.80
C TRP A 247 12.18 -5.75 22.91
N ALA A 248 11.58 -5.26 21.84
CA ALA A 248 12.21 -4.32 20.92
C ALA A 248 12.67 -3.03 21.62
N ARG A 249 11.84 -2.50 22.54
CA ARG A 249 12.19 -1.29 23.33
C ARG A 249 13.42 -1.49 24.23
N ARG A 250 13.67 -2.70 24.74
CA ARG A 250 14.89 -2.97 25.51
C ARG A 250 16.18 -2.96 24.67
N HIS A 251 16.03 -3.03 23.35
CA HIS A 251 17.15 -3.04 22.39
C HIS A 251 17.18 -1.77 21.51
N ASP A 252 16.41 -0.74 21.86
CA ASP A 252 16.25 0.48 21.07
C ASP A 252 15.91 0.20 19.59
N ALA A 253 15.20 -0.91 19.35
CA ALA A 253 14.83 -1.34 18.01
C ALA A 253 13.56 -0.61 17.52
N TRP A 254 13.57 -0.20 16.25
CA TRP A 254 12.38 0.29 15.57
C TRP A 254 11.39 -0.85 15.32
N VAL A 255 10.13 -0.64 15.63
CA VAL A 255 9.07 -1.63 15.36
C VAL A 255 8.22 -1.20 14.17
N HIS A 256 8.17 -2.05 13.16
CA HIS A 256 7.33 -1.90 11.99
C HIS A 256 6.22 -2.95 11.94
N VAL A 257 5.00 -2.53 11.64
CA VAL A 257 3.83 -3.40 11.50
C VAL A 257 3.46 -3.55 10.03
N ASP A 258 3.60 -4.76 9.49
CA ASP A 258 2.89 -5.16 8.27
C ASP A 258 1.46 -5.54 8.64
N GLY A 259 0.57 -4.61 8.48
CA GLY A 259 -0.86 -4.75 8.76
C GLY A 259 -1.71 -4.71 7.50
N ALA A 260 -1.22 -5.28 6.39
CA ALA A 260 -1.79 -5.18 5.05
C ALA A 260 -3.31 -5.36 5.01
N PHE A 261 -3.88 -6.22 5.86
CA PHE A 261 -5.33 -6.35 6.03
C PHE A 261 -5.77 -6.41 7.50
N GLY A 262 -4.97 -7.03 8.37
CA GLY A 262 -5.42 -7.35 9.74
C GLY A 262 -5.43 -6.14 10.68
N LEU A 263 -4.64 -5.09 10.40
CA LEU A 263 -4.65 -3.89 11.25
C LEU A 263 -6.06 -3.28 11.40
N TRP A 264 -6.93 -3.51 10.41
CA TRP A 264 -8.33 -3.07 10.43
C TRP A 264 -9.19 -3.78 11.49
N ALA A 265 -8.70 -4.84 12.13
CA ALA A 265 -9.35 -5.43 13.31
C ALA A 265 -9.55 -4.38 14.42
N ALA A 266 -8.64 -3.42 14.55
CA ALA A 266 -8.76 -2.32 15.50
C ALA A 266 -10.05 -1.48 15.35
N ALA A 267 -10.63 -1.45 14.16
CA ALA A 267 -11.85 -0.72 13.86
C ALA A 267 -13.14 -1.43 14.32
N SER A 268 -13.06 -2.71 14.68
CA SER A 268 -14.20 -3.52 15.13
C SER A 268 -14.14 -3.72 16.64
N PRO A 269 -15.16 -3.34 17.41
CA PRO A 269 -15.17 -3.61 18.85
C PRO A 269 -14.98 -5.08 19.21
N GLU A 270 -15.47 -5.99 18.37
CA GLU A 270 -15.35 -7.44 18.55
C GLU A 270 -13.93 -7.95 18.27
N LEU A 271 -13.26 -7.39 17.26
CA LEU A 271 -11.93 -7.82 16.80
C LEU A 271 -10.78 -6.98 17.36
N ALA A 272 -11.07 -5.82 17.94
CA ALA A 272 -10.05 -4.91 18.50
C ALA A 272 -9.05 -5.59 19.46
N PRO A 273 -9.45 -6.60 20.27
CA PRO A 273 -8.49 -7.32 21.11
C PRO A 273 -7.36 -8.00 20.32
N LEU A 274 -7.58 -8.36 19.04
CA LEU A 274 -6.53 -8.92 18.18
C LEU A 274 -5.45 -7.89 17.82
N ALA A 275 -5.81 -6.61 17.83
CA ALA A 275 -4.93 -5.50 17.51
C ALA A 275 -4.35 -4.80 18.76
N GLU A 276 -4.46 -5.42 19.95
CA GLU A 276 -3.90 -4.85 21.17
C GLU A 276 -2.39 -4.67 21.07
N GLY A 277 -1.89 -3.50 21.51
CA GLY A 277 -0.48 -3.16 21.53
C GLY A 277 0.09 -2.67 20.19
N TYR A 278 -0.53 -2.95 19.05
CA TYR A 278 0.02 -2.51 17.75
C TYR A 278 0.16 -1.00 17.60
N GLY A 279 -0.68 -0.22 18.29
CA GLY A 279 -0.60 1.24 18.33
C GLY A 279 0.70 1.79 18.92
N GLU A 280 1.48 0.97 19.63
CA GLU A 280 2.76 1.34 20.25
C GLU A 280 3.97 1.18 19.31
N ALA A 281 3.80 0.66 18.10
CA ALA A 281 4.85 0.54 17.10
C ALA A 281 5.31 1.91 16.56
N ASP A 282 6.37 1.93 15.76
CA ASP A 282 6.94 3.16 15.19
C ASP A 282 6.43 3.41 13.76
N SER A 283 6.00 2.37 13.05
CA SER A 283 5.42 2.51 11.71
C SER A 283 4.43 1.39 11.37
N TRP A 284 3.49 1.71 10.48
CA TRP A 284 2.41 0.80 10.05
C TRP A 284 2.19 0.92 8.54
N ALA A 285 2.05 -0.24 7.90
CA ALA A 285 1.62 -0.34 6.51
C ALA A 285 0.31 -1.12 6.43
N THR A 286 -0.66 -0.62 5.66
CA THR A 286 -1.92 -1.34 5.42
C THR A 286 -2.43 -1.07 4.01
N ASP A 287 -3.40 -1.87 3.53
CA ASP A 287 -4.04 -1.68 2.22
C ASP A 287 -5.47 -1.17 2.37
N ALA A 288 -5.77 -0.09 1.66
CA ALA A 288 -7.16 0.36 1.49
C ALA A 288 -7.89 -0.49 0.43
N HIS A 289 -7.17 -0.98 -0.58
CA HIS A 289 -7.74 -1.85 -1.63
C HIS A 289 -8.03 -3.29 -1.18
N LYS A 290 -7.82 -3.62 0.11
CA LYS A 290 -8.25 -4.88 0.73
C LYS A 290 -9.52 -4.65 1.54
N TRP A 291 -9.38 -4.38 2.83
CA TRP A 291 -10.52 -4.31 3.74
C TRP A 291 -11.46 -3.12 3.49
N LEU A 292 -10.95 -1.97 3.06
CA LEU A 292 -11.79 -0.79 2.79
C LEU A 292 -12.52 -0.84 1.45
N ASN A 293 -12.29 -1.87 0.63
CA ASN A 293 -12.92 -2.02 -0.69
C ASN A 293 -12.78 -0.77 -1.58
N VAL A 294 -11.59 -0.19 -1.55
CA VAL A 294 -11.17 0.85 -2.49
C VAL A 294 -10.65 0.17 -3.76
N PRO A 295 -10.97 0.67 -4.96
CA PRO A 295 -10.42 0.09 -6.19
C PRO A 295 -8.88 0.07 -6.20
N TYR A 296 -8.28 -0.92 -6.85
CA TYR A 296 -6.84 -0.94 -7.09
C TYR A 296 -6.39 0.33 -7.82
N ASP A 297 -5.34 0.99 -7.36
CA ASP A 297 -4.47 0.59 -6.26
C ASP A 297 -4.54 1.61 -5.09
N SER A 298 -4.47 1.16 -3.84
CA SER A 298 -4.40 2.06 -2.67
C SER A 298 -3.84 1.32 -1.45
N GLY A 299 -2.68 1.77 -0.97
CA GLY A 299 -2.07 1.37 0.28
C GLY A 299 -1.77 2.59 1.14
N ILE A 300 -1.54 2.39 2.42
CA ILE A 300 -1.34 3.46 3.40
C ILE A 300 -0.08 3.17 4.20
N ALA A 301 0.86 4.12 4.21
CA ALA A 301 2.02 4.14 5.10
C ALA A 301 1.79 5.15 6.22
N LEU A 302 2.08 4.77 7.45
CA LEU A 302 2.02 5.65 8.62
C LEU A 302 3.30 5.48 9.44
N VAL A 303 3.87 6.58 9.90
CA VAL A 303 5.09 6.61 10.71
C VAL A 303 4.89 7.54 11.90
N ARG A 304 5.17 7.06 13.10
CA ARG A 304 4.99 7.77 14.37
C ARG A 304 5.73 9.11 14.38
N ASP A 305 6.99 9.09 13.95
CA ASP A 305 7.84 10.27 13.85
C ASP A 305 7.81 10.87 12.44
N PRO A 306 7.15 12.03 12.24
CA PRO A 306 7.09 12.70 10.94
C PRO A 306 8.46 13.04 10.35
N GLU A 307 9.43 13.36 11.21
CA GLU A 307 10.78 13.73 10.76
C GLU A 307 11.53 12.53 10.19
N ALA A 308 11.34 11.34 10.75
CA ALA A 308 11.92 10.12 10.21
C ALA A 308 11.40 9.80 8.80
N LEU A 309 10.09 10.00 8.56
CA LEU A 309 9.50 9.78 7.23
C LEU A 309 10.00 10.81 6.21
N ALA A 310 9.96 12.08 6.57
CA ALA A 310 10.46 13.16 5.72
C ALA A 310 11.96 13.03 5.44
N GLY A 311 12.77 12.73 6.47
CA GLY A 311 14.21 12.55 6.33
C GLY A 311 14.63 11.39 5.43
N ALA A 312 13.73 10.41 5.21
CA ALA A 312 14.02 9.29 4.33
C ALA A 312 13.54 9.48 2.87
N LEU A 313 12.55 10.34 2.63
CA LEU A 313 11.84 10.39 1.36
C LEU A 313 11.77 11.80 0.73
N SER A 314 12.14 12.85 1.48
CA SER A 314 12.05 14.21 0.96
C SER A 314 12.99 14.43 -0.22
N ILE A 315 12.53 15.27 -1.15
CA ILE A 315 13.33 15.72 -2.28
C ILE A 315 13.46 17.25 -2.26
N SER A 316 14.58 17.74 -2.75
CA SER A 316 14.83 19.16 -2.91
C SER A 316 15.14 19.49 -4.38
N GLY A 317 14.72 20.68 -4.80
CA GLY A 317 15.01 21.18 -6.14
C GLY A 317 14.62 22.64 -6.25
N ALA A 318 15.31 23.41 -7.09
CA ALA A 318 15.09 24.85 -7.24
C ALA A 318 13.65 25.21 -7.69
N TYR A 319 12.95 24.26 -8.31
CA TYR A 319 11.54 24.41 -8.76
C TYR A 319 10.52 23.96 -7.71
N LEU A 320 10.96 23.34 -6.62
CA LEU A 320 10.10 22.85 -5.54
C LEU A 320 10.01 23.93 -4.45
N LEU A 321 9.07 24.83 -4.61
CA LEU A 321 8.83 25.87 -3.61
C LEU A 321 7.93 25.29 -2.49
N PRO A 322 8.35 25.41 -1.22
CA PRO A 322 7.50 25.00 -0.09
C PRO A 322 6.16 25.73 -0.12
N SER A 323 5.06 25.01 -0.08
CA SER A 323 3.71 25.59 -0.08
C SER A 323 3.28 26.07 1.31
N GLY A 324 4.01 25.72 2.36
CA GLY A 324 3.57 25.88 3.75
C GLY A 324 2.40 24.97 4.14
N ARG A 325 2.06 24.04 3.26
CA ARG A 325 1.04 23.00 3.42
C ARG A 325 1.67 21.62 3.27
N ARG A 326 0.87 20.58 3.43
CA ARG A 326 1.31 19.22 3.21
C ARG A 326 1.65 19.01 1.72
N ASP A 327 2.90 18.69 1.44
CA ASP A 327 3.38 18.30 0.13
C ASP A 327 3.75 16.81 0.17
N ALA A 328 2.96 15.98 -0.49
CA ALA A 328 3.11 14.52 -0.43
C ALA A 328 4.48 14.05 -0.94
N LEU A 329 5.05 14.72 -1.92
CA LEU A 329 6.39 14.42 -2.46
C LEU A 329 7.51 14.47 -1.41
N GLN A 330 7.26 15.05 -0.23
CA GLN A 330 8.21 15.10 0.88
C GLN A 330 8.15 13.86 1.78
N ILE A 331 7.12 13.03 1.63
CA ILE A 331 6.84 11.90 2.53
C ILE A 331 6.38 10.65 1.78
N THR A 332 6.59 10.59 0.48
CA THR A 332 6.28 9.44 -0.38
C THR A 332 7.45 9.15 -1.32
N PRO A 333 7.70 7.89 -1.69
CA PRO A 333 8.74 7.56 -2.67
C PRO A 333 8.42 8.02 -4.11
N GLU A 334 7.20 8.50 -4.37
CA GLU A 334 6.72 8.86 -5.70
C GLU A 334 6.64 10.38 -5.89
N SER A 335 7.33 10.91 -6.89
CA SER A 335 7.26 12.34 -7.26
C SER A 335 6.10 12.66 -8.20
N SER A 336 5.66 11.70 -9.00
CA SER A 336 4.47 11.82 -9.85
C SER A 336 3.48 10.75 -9.44
N ARG A 337 2.32 11.17 -8.95
CA ARG A 337 1.32 10.26 -8.41
C ARG A 337 -0.08 10.76 -8.68
N ARG A 338 -0.99 9.86 -9.03
CA ARG A 338 -2.41 10.17 -9.13
C ARG A 338 -3.06 10.25 -7.74
N ALA A 339 -4.17 10.96 -7.63
CA ALA A 339 -5.08 10.78 -6.49
C ALA A 339 -5.64 9.35 -6.50
N ARG A 340 -5.66 8.70 -5.34
CA ARG A 340 -6.25 7.38 -5.15
C ARG A 340 -7.52 7.53 -4.33
N GLY A 341 -8.61 6.97 -4.85
CA GLY A 341 -9.95 7.09 -4.29
C GLY A 341 -10.19 6.28 -3.04
#